data_466791cd4d81e66305925868bdd77044
#
_entry.id   466791cd4d81e66305925868bdd77044
#
_cell.length_a   1.000
_cell.length_b   1.000
_cell.length_c   1.000
_cell.angle_alpha   90.00
_cell.angle_beta   90.00
_cell.angle_gamma   90.00
#
_symmetry.space_group_name_H-M   'P 1'
#
loop_
_entity.id
_entity.type
_entity.pdbx_description
1 polymer ?
#
loop_
_entity_poly.entity_id
_entity_poly.type
_entity_poly.pdbx_seq_one_letter_code
_entity_poly.pdbx_strand_id
1 'polypeptide(L)'
;ETLASIQEAGTYKNERIITTPQKARIDTTKADNVLNMCANNYLGLSNNPDLIDAAKASYDKWGFGLSSVRFICGTQGLHKELEQKISTFLKMDDTILYSSCFDANGGLFETLLGPEDAVISDELNHASIIDGVRLCKAKRYRYKNNNMEDLRAQLEDAKASGCRIKLIATDGVFSMDGYIANLKGICDLAEEYDA
;
A
#
# COMPACT_ATOMS: atom_id res chain seq x y z
N GLU A 1 19.00 28.49 -4.40
CA GLU A 1 17.75 29.31 -4.44
C GLU A 1 16.56 28.51 -3.94
N THR A 2 16.22 27.35 -4.52
CA THR A 2 15.03 26.54 -4.13
C THR A 2 15.05 26.11 -2.66
N LEU A 3 16.20 25.62 -2.13
CA LEU A 3 16.28 25.22 -0.71
C LEU A 3 16.10 26.39 0.24
N ALA A 4 16.62 27.57 -0.10
CA ALA A 4 16.43 28.77 0.72
C ALA A 4 14.95 29.17 0.77
N SER A 5 14.25 29.15 -0.36
CA SER A 5 12.82 29.45 -0.40
C SER A 5 11.96 28.47 0.40
N ILE A 6 12.33 27.17 0.41
CA ILE A 6 11.66 26.16 1.24
C ILE A 6 11.88 26.41 2.73
N GLN A 7 13.10 26.85 3.12
CA GLN A 7 13.41 27.22 4.51
C GLN A 7 12.64 28.47 4.94
N GLU A 8 12.63 29.52 4.11
CA GLU A 8 11.88 30.75 4.36
C GLU A 8 10.38 30.50 4.47
N ALA A 9 9.83 29.59 3.64
CA ALA A 9 8.42 29.19 3.71
C ALA A 9 8.10 28.29 4.92
N GLY A 10 9.08 27.91 5.75
CA GLY A 10 8.88 27.02 6.90
C GLY A 10 8.50 25.58 6.56
N THR A 11 8.66 25.18 5.30
CA THR A 11 8.31 23.83 4.81
C THR A 11 9.50 22.88 4.77
N TYR A 12 10.69 23.32 5.13
CA TYR A 12 11.87 22.48 5.24
C TYR A 12 11.70 21.45 6.36
N LYS A 13 11.85 20.16 6.02
CA LYS A 13 11.71 19.06 6.98
C LYS A 13 13.04 18.71 7.61
N ASN A 14 13.16 18.93 8.91
CA ASN A 14 14.28 18.43 9.70
C ASN A 14 14.00 17.01 10.18
N GLU A 15 14.88 16.07 9.85
CA GLU A 15 14.78 14.70 10.30
C GLU A 15 15.06 14.58 11.82
N ARG A 16 14.29 13.73 12.47
CA ARG A 16 14.52 13.35 13.88
C ARG A 16 15.30 12.05 13.90
N ILE A 17 16.48 12.06 14.51
CA ILE A 17 17.37 10.90 14.57
C ILE A 17 16.98 10.04 15.78
N ILE A 18 16.50 8.84 15.52
CA ILE A 18 16.17 7.83 16.53
C ILE A 18 17.42 7.02 16.83
N THR A 19 17.71 6.80 18.11
CA THR A 19 18.91 6.11 18.59
C THR A 19 18.64 4.72 19.19
N THR A 20 17.38 4.30 19.19
CA THR A 20 16.93 2.97 19.67
C THR A 20 16.19 2.22 18.57
N PRO A 21 15.93 0.89 18.73
CA PRO A 21 14.98 0.19 17.88
C PRO A 21 13.59 0.84 17.91
N GLN A 22 12.81 0.64 16.83
CA GLN A 22 11.43 1.11 16.74
C GLN A 22 10.54 0.38 17.76
N LYS A 23 9.89 1.14 18.62
CA LYS A 23 8.92 0.69 19.63
C LYS A 23 8.05 1.86 20.09
N ALA A 24 7.10 1.60 20.99
CA ALA A 24 6.20 2.63 21.50
C ALA A 24 6.94 3.78 22.22
N ARG A 25 8.06 3.48 22.87
CA ARG A 25 8.95 4.48 23.47
C ARG A 25 10.34 4.34 22.90
N ILE A 26 10.89 5.44 22.43
CA ILE A 26 12.17 5.53 21.72
C ILE A 26 13.04 6.62 22.33
N ASP A 27 14.34 6.54 22.10
CA ASP A 27 15.25 7.64 22.34
C ASP A 27 15.64 8.29 21.02
N THR A 28 15.94 9.57 21.09
CA THR A 28 16.40 10.38 19.97
C THR A 28 17.67 11.12 20.38
N THR A 29 18.37 11.73 19.42
CA THR A 29 19.53 12.61 19.73
C THR A 29 19.17 13.84 20.56
N LYS A 30 17.89 14.14 20.78
CA LYS A 30 17.42 15.34 21.48
C LYS A 30 16.66 15.04 22.76
N ALA A 31 16.15 13.83 22.94
CA ALA A 31 15.36 13.47 24.12
C ALA A 31 15.25 11.95 24.27
N ASP A 32 15.23 11.50 25.52
CA ASP A 32 15.06 10.10 25.89
C ASP A 32 13.60 9.77 26.21
N ASN A 33 13.24 8.50 26.08
CA ASN A 33 11.92 7.95 26.45
C ASN A 33 10.73 8.68 25.84
N VAL A 34 10.86 9.09 24.59
CA VAL A 34 9.80 9.79 23.82
C VAL A 34 8.73 8.81 23.39
N LEU A 35 7.46 9.16 23.55
CA LEU A 35 6.35 8.39 23.01
C LEU A 35 6.30 8.55 21.48
N ASN A 36 6.45 7.43 20.77
CA ASN A 36 6.44 7.41 19.31
C ASN A 36 5.02 7.17 18.77
N MET A 37 4.37 8.23 18.33
CA MET A 37 3.02 8.21 17.76
C MET A 37 3.02 8.26 16.22
N CYS A 38 4.20 8.25 15.58
CA CYS A 38 4.35 8.53 14.15
C CYS A 38 4.78 7.31 13.31
N ALA A 39 5.12 6.19 13.97
CA ALA A 39 5.64 5.03 13.27
C ALA A 39 4.54 4.19 12.59
N ASN A 40 4.89 3.60 11.44
CA ASN A 40 4.05 2.60 10.76
C ASN A 40 4.17 1.20 11.40
N ASN A 41 4.45 1.15 12.70
CA ASN A 41 4.60 -0.08 13.48
C ASN A 41 3.26 -0.50 14.13
N TYR A 42 2.21 -0.57 13.33
CA TYR A 42 0.82 -0.75 13.78
C TYR A 42 0.60 -2.02 14.61
N LEU A 43 1.32 -3.10 14.30
CA LEU A 43 1.24 -4.38 15.01
C LEU A 43 2.34 -4.57 16.07
N GLY A 44 3.23 -3.59 16.25
CA GLY A 44 4.33 -3.67 17.21
C GLY A 44 5.42 -4.68 16.85
N LEU A 45 5.51 -5.11 15.60
CA LEU A 45 6.39 -6.19 15.17
C LEU A 45 7.81 -5.76 14.79
N SER A 46 8.09 -4.47 14.63
CA SER A 46 9.39 -3.98 14.14
C SER A 46 10.59 -4.40 14.99
N ASN A 47 10.41 -4.65 16.29
CA ASN A 47 11.45 -5.10 17.21
C ASN A 47 11.02 -6.36 17.97
N ASN A 48 10.21 -7.21 17.35
CA ASN A 48 9.79 -8.48 17.95
C ASN A 48 10.97 -9.47 17.93
N PRO A 49 11.36 -10.07 19.08
CA PRO A 49 12.51 -10.97 19.16
C PRO A 49 12.36 -12.21 18.28
N ASP A 50 11.18 -12.80 18.18
CA ASP A 50 10.96 -14.01 17.39
C ASP A 50 11.19 -13.71 15.88
N LEU A 51 10.76 -12.53 15.41
CA LEU A 51 11.01 -12.11 14.03
C LEU A 51 12.48 -11.82 13.77
N ILE A 52 13.17 -11.21 14.74
CA ILE A 52 14.62 -10.95 14.64
C ILE A 52 15.39 -12.26 14.56
N ASP A 53 15.06 -13.23 15.39
CA ASP A 53 15.74 -14.52 15.42
C ASP A 53 15.45 -15.36 14.18
N ALA A 54 14.20 -15.33 13.68
CA ALA A 54 13.84 -15.94 12.39
C ALA A 54 14.60 -15.32 11.22
N ALA A 55 14.75 -13.99 11.21
CA ALA A 55 15.53 -13.29 10.18
C ALA A 55 17.02 -13.68 10.22
N LYS A 56 17.62 -13.74 11.40
CA LYS A 56 19.03 -14.18 11.57
C LYS A 56 19.22 -15.62 11.09
N ALA A 57 18.35 -16.53 11.50
CA ALA A 57 18.42 -17.94 11.10
C ALA A 57 18.23 -18.14 9.59
N SER A 58 17.51 -17.24 8.93
CA SER A 58 17.29 -17.32 7.48
C SER A 58 18.58 -17.12 6.67
N TYR A 59 19.53 -16.35 7.18
CA TYR A 59 20.80 -16.11 6.48
C TYR A 59 21.64 -17.37 6.32
N ASP A 60 21.61 -18.27 7.27
CA ASP A 60 22.36 -19.55 7.20
C ASP A 60 21.81 -20.45 6.09
N LYS A 61 20.51 -20.37 5.81
CA LYS A 61 19.84 -21.20 4.80
C LYS A 61 19.80 -20.55 3.41
N TRP A 62 19.56 -19.26 3.36
CA TRP A 62 19.23 -18.55 2.10
C TRP A 62 20.32 -17.57 1.66
N GLY A 63 21.29 -17.27 2.51
CA GLY A 63 22.27 -16.22 2.28
C GLY A 63 21.70 -14.83 2.50
N PHE A 64 22.51 -13.79 2.27
CA PHE A 64 22.15 -12.39 2.48
C PHE A 64 21.35 -11.81 1.33
N GLY A 65 21.71 -12.12 0.08
CA GLY A 65 21.12 -11.54 -1.11
C GLY A 65 20.54 -12.57 -2.06
N LEU A 66 19.41 -12.23 -2.70
CA LEU A 66 18.75 -13.11 -3.66
C LEU A 66 19.29 -12.95 -5.08
N SER A 67 19.98 -11.85 -5.36
CA SER A 67 20.88 -11.57 -6.49
C SER A 67 20.32 -11.74 -7.91
N SER A 68 19.00 -11.88 -8.08
CA SER A 68 18.36 -11.93 -9.40
C SER A 68 16.88 -11.58 -9.33
N VAL A 69 16.32 -11.15 -10.45
CA VAL A 69 14.88 -11.02 -10.63
C VAL A 69 14.22 -12.39 -10.67
N ARG A 70 12.99 -12.45 -10.21
CA ARG A 70 12.27 -13.71 -9.95
C ARG A 70 12.12 -14.60 -11.17
N PHE A 71 11.78 -14.05 -12.33
CA PHE A 71 11.50 -14.85 -13.52
C PHE A 71 12.76 -15.36 -14.25
N ILE A 72 13.95 -14.87 -13.91
CA ILE A 72 15.20 -15.36 -14.48
C ILE A 72 15.76 -16.50 -13.60
N CYS A 73 16.33 -16.18 -12.43
CA CYS A 73 16.89 -17.15 -11.49
C CYS A 73 16.79 -16.71 -10.02
N GLY A 74 15.89 -15.76 -9.69
CA GLY A 74 15.75 -15.21 -8.36
C GLY A 74 14.60 -15.81 -7.54
N THR A 75 13.79 -16.72 -8.08
CA THR A 75 12.72 -17.39 -7.32
C THR A 75 13.28 -18.49 -6.46
N GLN A 76 13.16 -18.34 -5.14
CA GLN A 76 13.55 -19.35 -4.16
C GLN A 76 12.32 -20.00 -3.53
N GLY A 77 12.51 -21.16 -2.87
CA GLY A 77 11.44 -21.86 -2.17
C GLY A 77 10.72 -21.00 -1.13
N LEU A 78 11.44 -20.08 -0.47
CA LEU A 78 10.88 -19.13 0.49
C LEU A 78 9.80 -18.22 -0.13
N HIS A 79 9.98 -17.76 -1.37
CA HIS A 79 8.96 -16.98 -2.06
C HIS A 79 7.68 -17.78 -2.26
N LYS A 80 7.80 -19.03 -2.72
CA LYS A 80 6.63 -19.89 -2.99
C LYS A 80 5.91 -20.28 -1.70
N GLU A 81 6.67 -20.52 -0.62
CA GLU A 81 6.08 -20.77 0.71
C GLU A 81 5.28 -19.56 1.21
N LEU A 82 5.82 -18.34 1.07
CA LEU A 82 5.12 -17.12 1.48
C LEU A 82 3.87 -16.88 0.63
N GLU A 83 3.97 -17.01 -0.70
CA GLU A 83 2.84 -16.90 -1.62
C GLU A 83 1.70 -17.85 -1.22
N GLN A 84 2.03 -19.12 -0.97
CA GLN A 84 1.05 -20.12 -0.55
C GLN A 84 0.40 -19.77 0.81
N LYS A 85 1.17 -19.31 1.79
CA LYS A 85 0.63 -18.91 3.10
C LYS A 85 -0.32 -17.73 2.98
N ILE A 86 0.03 -16.72 2.17
CA ILE A 86 -0.82 -15.54 1.94
C ILE A 86 -2.10 -15.94 1.21
N SER A 87 -2.01 -16.73 0.13
CA SER A 87 -3.17 -17.22 -0.61
C SER A 87 -4.15 -17.97 0.30
N THR A 88 -3.62 -18.88 1.11
CA THR A 88 -4.43 -19.64 2.08
C THR A 88 -5.10 -18.73 3.11
N PHE A 89 -4.36 -17.77 3.65
CA PHE A 89 -4.88 -16.82 4.66
C PHE A 89 -5.98 -15.92 4.08
N LEU A 90 -5.77 -15.41 2.87
CA LEU A 90 -6.72 -14.51 2.19
C LEU A 90 -7.82 -15.26 1.41
N LYS A 91 -7.75 -16.60 1.32
CA LYS A 91 -8.68 -17.45 0.54
C LYS A 91 -8.71 -17.05 -0.92
N MET A 92 -7.54 -16.78 -1.49
CA MET A 92 -7.34 -16.48 -2.91
C MET A 92 -6.64 -17.63 -3.59
N ASP A 93 -6.78 -17.73 -4.93
CA ASP A 93 -6.20 -18.81 -5.71
C ASP A 93 -4.67 -18.76 -5.76
N ASP A 94 -4.11 -17.55 -5.84
CA ASP A 94 -2.66 -17.34 -5.89
C ASP A 94 -2.26 -15.98 -5.31
N THR A 95 -0.95 -15.77 -5.17
CA THR A 95 -0.35 -14.53 -4.64
C THR A 95 0.87 -14.15 -5.48
N ILE A 96 1.02 -12.87 -5.77
CA ILE A 96 2.25 -12.28 -6.31
C ILE A 96 2.89 -11.38 -5.25
N LEU A 97 4.23 -11.46 -5.10
CA LEU A 97 4.99 -10.67 -4.14
C LEU A 97 5.68 -9.49 -4.81
N TYR A 98 5.71 -8.37 -4.12
CA TYR A 98 6.46 -7.17 -4.47
C TYR A 98 7.41 -6.81 -3.32
N SER A 99 8.45 -6.02 -3.60
CA SER A 99 9.43 -5.56 -2.61
C SER A 99 8.84 -4.59 -1.58
N SER A 100 7.78 -3.89 -1.96
CA SER A 100 7.03 -3.00 -1.07
C SER A 100 5.57 -2.87 -1.50
N CYS A 101 4.73 -2.37 -0.61
CA CYS A 101 3.35 -2.01 -0.95
C CYS A 101 3.30 -0.88 -2.00
N PHE A 102 4.26 0.05 -1.97
CA PHE A 102 4.37 1.10 -2.97
C PHE A 102 4.61 0.52 -4.37
N ASP A 103 5.55 -0.43 -4.50
CA ASP A 103 5.83 -1.12 -5.76
C ASP A 103 4.62 -1.93 -6.24
N ALA A 104 3.91 -2.60 -5.33
CA ALA A 104 2.70 -3.34 -5.65
C ALA A 104 1.62 -2.42 -6.26
N ASN A 105 1.33 -1.29 -5.61
CA ASN A 105 0.37 -0.31 -6.11
C ASN A 105 0.85 0.34 -7.43
N GLY A 106 2.14 0.59 -7.58
CA GLY A 106 2.73 1.11 -8.82
C GLY A 106 2.58 0.16 -10.00
N GLY A 107 2.71 -1.14 -9.77
CA GLY A 107 2.65 -2.18 -10.81
C GLY A 107 1.25 -2.71 -11.13
N LEU A 108 0.28 -2.55 -10.22
CA LEU A 108 -1.03 -3.20 -10.32
C LEU A 108 -1.88 -2.65 -11.47
N PHE A 109 -2.15 -1.35 -11.43
CA PHE A 109 -3.16 -0.73 -12.31
C PHE A 109 -2.76 -0.74 -13.77
N GLU A 110 -1.52 -0.39 -14.08
CA GLU A 110 -1.00 -0.38 -15.46
C GLU A 110 -0.97 -1.78 -16.08
N THR A 111 -0.75 -2.80 -15.24
CA THR A 111 -0.69 -4.19 -15.69
C THR A 111 -2.06 -4.77 -16.00
N LEU A 112 -3.08 -4.42 -15.23
CA LEU A 112 -4.41 -5.00 -15.33
C LEU A 112 -5.35 -4.24 -16.26
N LEU A 113 -5.15 -2.92 -16.43
CA LEU A 113 -6.15 -2.05 -17.03
C LEU A 113 -5.61 -1.28 -18.22
N GLY A 114 -6.45 -1.16 -19.25
CA GLY A 114 -6.19 -0.41 -20.48
C GLY A 114 -7.08 0.85 -20.62
N PRO A 115 -6.98 1.54 -21.76
CA PRO A 115 -7.77 2.76 -22.02
C PRO A 115 -9.30 2.55 -22.05
N GLU A 116 -9.74 1.31 -22.26
CA GLU A 116 -11.13 0.89 -22.27
C GLU A 116 -11.70 0.58 -20.89
N ASP A 117 -10.87 0.61 -19.87
CA ASP A 117 -11.23 0.27 -18.50
C ASP A 117 -11.37 1.52 -17.60
N ALA A 118 -11.86 1.33 -16.39
CA ALA A 118 -12.02 2.38 -15.40
C ALA A 118 -11.38 2.01 -14.06
N VAL A 119 -10.76 2.99 -13.40
CA VAL A 119 -10.40 2.95 -11.98
C VAL A 119 -11.25 3.96 -11.24
N ILE A 120 -11.96 3.50 -10.20
CA ILE A 120 -12.77 4.33 -9.31
C ILE A 120 -12.06 4.35 -7.95
N SER A 121 -11.37 5.45 -7.64
CA SER A 121 -10.47 5.58 -6.50
C SER A 121 -11.06 6.44 -5.40
N ASP A 122 -10.95 5.99 -4.13
CA ASP A 122 -11.23 6.86 -2.97
C ASP A 122 -10.28 8.06 -2.96
N GLU A 123 -10.81 9.23 -2.61
CA GLU A 123 -10.03 10.50 -2.64
C GLU A 123 -8.92 10.56 -1.61
N LEU A 124 -9.01 9.81 -0.51
CA LEU A 124 -8.02 9.77 0.57
C LEU A 124 -7.05 8.58 0.46
N ASN A 125 -7.09 7.85 -0.63
CA ASN A 125 -6.16 6.74 -0.86
C ASN A 125 -4.70 7.17 -0.69
N HIS A 126 -3.88 6.24 -0.23
CA HIS A 126 -2.44 6.43 -0.08
C HIS A 126 -1.79 6.91 -1.39
N ALA A 127 -0.75 7.72 -1.27
CA ALA A 127 -0.01 8.29 -2.42
C ALA A 127 0.41 7.24 -3.45
N SER A 128 0.80 6.03 -3.02
CA SER A 128 1.19 4.95 -3.93
C SER A 128 0.04 4.45 -4.82
N ILE A 129 -1.20 4.43 -4.31
CA ILE A 129 -2.39 4.10 -5.10
C ILE A 129 -2.64 5.23 -6.11
N ILE A 130 -2.58 6.48 -5.65
CA ILE A 130 -2.76 7.66 -6.52
C ILE A 130 -1.72 7.65 -7.65
N ASP A 131 -0.47 7.37 -7.35
CA ASP A 131 0.60 7.34 -8.35
C ASP A 131 0.46 6.14 -9.29
N GLY A 132 0.11 4.96 -8.79
CA GLY A 132 -0.19 3.79 -9.62
C GLY A 132 -1.37 4.05 -10.58
N VAL A 133 -2.43 4.70 -10.10
CA VAL A 133 -3.57 5.13 -10.94
C VAL A 133 -3.14 6.17 -11.98
N ARG A 134 -2.20 7.07 -11.66
CA ARG A 134 -1.65 8.05 -12.63
C ARG A 134 -0.83 7.40 -13.73
N LEU A 135 -0.12 6.33 -13.47
CA LEU A 135 0.66 5.58 -14.46
C LEU A 135 -0.25 4.79 -15.41
N CYS A 136 -1.41 4.39 -14.94
CA CYS A 136 -2.38 3.62 -15.72
C CYS A 136 -3.05 4.48 -16.82
N LYS A 137 -3.40 3.84 -17.94
CA LYS A 137 -4.12 4.46 -19.07
C LYS A 137 -5.65 4.40 -18.95
N ALA A 138 -6.16 3.70 -17.94
CA ALA A 138 -7.60 3.59 -17.70
C ALA A 138 -8.25 4.94 -17.40
N LYS A 139 -9.55 5.06 -17.66
CA LYS A 139 -10.32 6.24 -17.25
C LYS A 139 -10.35 6.32 -15.73
N ARG A 140 -10.11 7.52 -15.21
CA ARG A 140 -9.97 7.78 -13.77
C ARG A 140 -11.19 8.47 -13.22
N TYR A 141 -11.83 7.85 -12.25
CA TYR A 141 -12.94 8.36 -11.47
C TYR A 141 -12.53 8.46 -10.01
N ARG A 142 -12.95 9.49 -9.31
CA ARG A 142 -12.61 9.68 -7.90
C ARG A 142 -13.89 9.95 -7.12
N TYR A 143 -14.10 9.22 -6.04
CA TYR A 143 -15.23 9.42 -5.15
C TYR A 143 -14.78 9.93 -3.78
N LYS A 144 -15.66 10.66 -3.10
CA LYS A 144 -15.42 11.21 -1.77
C LYS A 144 -15.28 10.09 -0.75
N ASN A 145 -14.34 10.24 0.18
CA ASN A 145 -14.04 9.21 1.19
C ASN A 145 -15.31 8.69 1.88
N ASN A 146 -15.45 7.37 1.89
CA ASN A 146 -16.58 6.65 2.50
C ASN A 146 -17.98 7.08 2.03
N ASN A 147 -18.11 7.80 0.93
CA ASN A 147 -19.40 8.24 0.39
C ASN A 147 -19.91 7.26 -0.66
N MET A 148 -20.87 6.41 -0.25
CA MET A 148 -21.41 5.36 -1.14
C MET A 148 -22.33 5.92 -2.24
N GLU A 149 -22.94 7.07 -2.03
CA GLU A 149 -23.74 7.74 -3.05
C GLU A 149 -22.85 8.29 -4.16
N ASP A 150 -21.73 8.91 -3.79
CA ASP A 150 -20.74 9.41 -4.75
C ASP A 150 -20.04 8.24 -5.48
N LEU A 151 -19.70 7.15 -4.76
CA LEU A 151 -19.17 5.93 -5.39
C LEU A 151 -20.16 5.36 -6.43
N ARG A 152 -21.44 5.31 -6.11
CA ARG A 152 -22.49 4.89 -7.04
C ARG A 152 -22.51 5.77 -8.29
N ALA A 153 -22.48 7.10 -8.12
CA ALA A 153 -22.49 8.02 -9.23
C ALA A 153 -21.28 7.82 -10.17
N GLN A 154 -20.07 7.61 -9.59
CA GLN A 154 -18.86 7.33 -10.39
C GLN A 154 -18.95 5.99 -11.13
N LEU A 155 -19.56 4.98 -10.53
CA LEU A 155 -19.79 3.68 -11.18
C LEU A 155 -20.80 3.78 -12.33
N GLU A 156 -21.87 4.58 -12.16
CA GLU A 156 -22.83 4.87 -13.22
C GLU A 156 -22.16 5.60 -14.40
N ASP A 157 -21.35 6.60 -14.14
CA ASP A 157 -20.59 7.31 -15.16
C ASP A 157 -19.61 6.39 -15.90
N ALA A 158 -18.89 5.53 -15.19
CA ALA A 158 -18.00 4.54 -15.78
C ALA A 158 -18.77 3.56 -16.67
N LYS A 159 -19.93 3.09 -16.22
CA LYS A 159 -20.83 2.19 -16.98
C LYS A 159 -21.37 2.90 -18.24
N ALA A 160 -21.86 4.14 -18.09
CA ALA A 160 -22.37 4.93 -19.22
C ALA A 160 -21.28 5.23 -20.26
N SER A 161 -20.02 5.35 -19.81
CA SER A 161 -18.85 5.51 -20.69
C SER A 161 -18.42 4.22 -21.42
N GLY A 162 -19.11 3.12 -21.23
CA GLY A 162 -18.84 1.84 -21.87
C GLY A 162 -17.55 1.17 -21.41
N CYS A 163 -17.09 1.42 -20.18
CA CYS A 163 -15.87 0.80 -19.65
C CYS A 163 -16.06 -0.72 -19.51
N ARG A 164 -15.07 -1.47 -20.00
CA ARG A 164 -15.05 -2.94 -19.98
C ARG A 164 -14.89 -3.47 -18.56
N ILE A 165 -13.84 -3.05 -17.88
CA ILE A 165 -13.55 -3.39 -16.49
C ILE A 165 -13.74 -2.13 -15.65
N LYS A 166 -14.36 -2.27 -14.49
CA LYS A 166 -14.47 -1.24 -13.48
C LYS A 166 -13.76 -1.74 -12.23
N LEU A 167 -12.67 -1.10 -11.84
CA LEU A 167 -11.89 -1.48 -10.67
C LEU A 167 -12.02 -0.40 -9.59
N ILE A 168 -12.57 -0.78 -8.44
CA ILE A 168 -12.64 0.10 -7.26
C ILE A 168 -11.35 -0.06 -6.45
N ALA A 169 -10.72 1.05 -6.12
CA ALA A 169 -9.51 1.08 -5.30
C ALA A 169 -9.73 1.88 -4.02
N THR A 170 -9.45 1.26 -2.87
CA THR A 170 -9.56 1.89 -1.55
C THR A 170 -8.53 1.35 -0.58
N ASP A 171 -8.08 2.18 0.37
CA ASP A 171 -7.44 1.70 1.59
C ASP A 171 -8.50 1.10 2.52
N GLY A 172 -8.13 0.09 3.31
CA GLY A 172 -9.01 -0.46 4.36
C GLY A 172 -9.04 0.43 5.59
N VAL A 173 -7.89 1.03 5.93
CA VAL A 173 -7.72 2.01 7.00
C VAL A 173 -6.89 3.17 6.48
N PHE A 174 -7.42 4.36 6.52
CA PHE A 174 -6.76 5.59 6.07
C PHE A 174 -5.86 6.12 7.17
N SER A 175 -4.56 5.91 7.08
CA SER A 175 -3.61 6.11 8.19
C SER A 175 -3.45 7.56 8.64
N MET A 176 -3.64 8.53 7.73
CA MET A 176 -3.50 9.96 8.07
C MET A 176 -4.70 10.50 8.85
N ASP A 177 -5.89 9.94 8.62
CA ASP A 177 -7.16 10.44 9.14
C ASP A 177 -7.79 9.48 10.18
N GLY A 178 -7.36 8.21 10.21
CA GLY A 178 -7.88 7.18 11.10
C GLY A 178 -9.25 6.64 10.70
N TYR A 179 -9.70 6.89 9.47
CA TYR A 179 -10.96 6.35 8.96
C TYR A 179 -10.82 4.88 8.58
N ILE A 180 -11.91 4.14 8.78
CA ILE A 180 -12.05 2.75 8.33
C ILE A 180 -13.01 2.77 7.13
N ALA A 181 -12.62 2.10 6.05
CA ALA A 181 -13.43 2.03 4.84
C ALA A 181 -14.75 1.25 5.09
N ASN A 182 -15.83 1.71 4.49
CA ASN A 182 -17.09 0.96 4.45
C ASN A 182 -17.00 -0.17 3.41
N LEU A 183 -16.16 -1.19 3.70
CA LEU A 183 -15.91 -2.29 2.76
C LEU A 183 -17.20 -3.02 2.37
N LYS A 184 -18.15 -3.18 3.30
CA LYS A 184 -19.42 -3.81 2.96
C LYS A 184 -20.17 -3.03 1.89
N GLY A 185 -20.35 -1.72 2.09
CA GLY A 185 -21.05 -0.88 1.10
C GLY A 185 -20.31 -0.81 -0.24
N ILE A 186 -18.99 -0.82 -0.22
CA ILE A 186 -18.16 -0.86 -1.45
C ILE A 186 -18.37 -2.20 -2.19
N CYS A 187 -18.37 -3.34 -1.47
CA CYS A 187 -18.59 -4.65 -2.08
C CYS A 187 -20.03 -4.81 -2.61
N ASP A 188 -21.02 -4.31 -1.88
CA ASP A 188 -22.41 -4.33 -2.34
C ASP A 188 -22.55 -3.56 -3.68
N LEU A 189 -21.89 -2.40 -3.81
CA LEU A 189 -21.88 -1.63 -5.05
C LEU A 189 -21.03 -2.31 -6.15
N ALA A 190 -19.90 -2.92 -5.79
CA ALA A 190 -19.09 -3.65 -6.75
C ALA A 190 -19.88 -4.79 -7.38
N GLU A 191 -20.64 -5.56 -6.59
CA GLU A 191 -21.51 -6.64 -7.09
C GLU A 191 -22.64 -6.08 -7.98
N GLU A 192 -23.30 -4.98 -7.57
CA GLU A 192 -24.38 -4.35 -8.34
C GLU A 192 -23.94 -3.85 -9.72
N TYR A 193 -22.70 -3.34 -9.82
CA TYR A 193 -22.16 -2.74 -11.05
C TYR A 193 -21.20 -3.65 -11.82
N ASP A 194 -21.03 -4.89 -11.41
CA ASP A 194 -20.04 -5.83 -11.98
C ASP A 194 -18.63 -5.19 -12.00
N ALA A 195 -18.18 -4.74 -10.81
CA ALA A 195 -16.91 -4.07 -10.60
C ALA A 195 -16.00 -4.90 -9.67
#